data_d807ab84d8a81f67187df770c1c96696
#
_entry.id   d807ab84d8a81f67187df770c1c96696
#
_cell.length_a   1.000
_cell.length_b   1.000
_cell.length_c   1.000
_cell.angle_alpha   90.00
_cell.angle_beta   90.00
_cell.angle_gamma   90.00
#
_symmetry.space_group_name_H-M   'P 1'
#
loop_
_entity.id
_entity.type
_entity.pdbx_description
1 polymer ?
#
loop_
_entity_poly.entity_id
_entity_poly.type
_entity_poly.pdbx_seq_one_letter_code
_entity_poly.pdbx_strand_id
1 'polypeptide(L)'
;MGLAELVLLAVGLSMDAFAVSICKGLGMKKINLKVAVVLGLFFGGFQAGMPVIGWALGSQFMGIIGPIDHWIAFILLAFIGGKMLWEAFTEDEDEGDGKDADKIDLGEYMILAIATSIDALAVGISFAALSVDIMPAVSLIGITTFIFSVVGVAIGHTFGARYEKPATIVGGVVLILIGLKILLEHLGILAL
;
A
#
# COMPACT_ATOMS: atom_id res chain seq x y z
N MET A 1 -6.62 -14.60 11.37
CA MET A 1 -5.84 -14.52 10.11
C MET A 1 -4.57 -15.35 10.25
N GLY A 2 -4.28 -16.18 9.24
CA GLY A 2 -3.03 -16.92 9.17
C GLY A 2 -1.85 -16.04 8.75
N LEU A 3 -0.61 -16.49 9.04
CA LEU A 3 0.60 -15.75 8.66
C LEU A 3 0.69 -15.52 7.15
N ALA A 4 0.28 -16.49 6.33
CA ALA A 4 0.28 -16.38 4.87
C ALA A 4 -0.64 -15.26 4.37
N GLU A 5 -1.82 -15.12 4.96
CA GLU A 5 -2.78 -14.06 4.64
C GLU A 5 -2.22 -12.68 5.00
N LEU A 6 -1.59 -12.57 6.19
CA LEU A 6 -0.93 -11.33 6.61
C LEU A 6 0.23 -10.95 5.68
N VAL A 7 1.03 -11.91 5.25
CA VAL A 7 2.13 -11.66 4.29
C VAL A 7 1.59 -11.18 2.94
N LEU A 8 0.55 -11.85 2.41
CA LEU A 8 -0.07 -11.44 1.15
C LEU A 8 -0.67 -10.04 1.23
N LEU A 9 -1.33 -9.73 2.34
CA LEU A 9 -1.89 -8.42 2.60
C LEU A 9 -0.80 -7.36 2.74
N ALA A 10 0.29 -7.65 3.47
CA ALA A 10 1.42 -6.75 3.61
C ALA A 10 2.08 -6.45 2.25
N VAL A 11 2.25 -7.47 1.40
CA VAL A 11 2.75 -7.30 0.03
C VAL A 11 1.78 -6.44 -0.80
N GLY A 12 0.48 -6.75 -0.77
CA GLY A 12 -0.53 -5.98 -1.51
C GLY A 12 -0.51 -4.50 -1.13
N LEU A 13 -0.57 -4.20 0.18
CA LEU A 13 -0.52 -2.85 0.72
C LEU A 13 0.80 -2.10 0.43
N SER A 14 1.88 -2.82 0.17
CA SER A 14 3.18 -2.20 -0.13
C SER A 14 3.33 -1.82 -1.59
N MET A 15 2.41 -2.22 -2.50
CA MET A 15 2.56 -2.01 -3.93
C MET A 15 2.50 -0.54 -4.33
N ASP A 16 1.66 0.27 -3.67
CA ASP A 16 1.56 1.70 -3.94
C ASP A 16 2.87 2.42 -3.59
N ALA A 17 3.39 2.16 -2.40
CA ALA A 17 4.68 2.68 -1.96
C ALA A 17 5.83 2.20 -2.86
N PHE A 18 5.76 0.96 -3.35
CA PHE A 18 6.72 0.39 -4.30
C PHE A 18 6.68 1.12 -5.64
N ALA A 19 5.49 1.33 -6.22
CA ALA A 19 5.31 2.04 -7.48
C ALA A 19 5.86 3.47 -7.40
N VAL A 20 5.47 4.23 -6.36
CA VAL A 20 5.98 5.60 -6.12
C VAL A 20 7.51 5.60 -5.92
N SER A 21 8.05 4.58 -5.25
CA SER A 21 9.49 4.44 -5.04
C SER A 21 10.24 4.17 -6.35
N ILE A 22 9.65 3.40 -7.28
CA ILE A 22 10.20 3.21 -8.63
C ILE A 22 10.26 4.55 -9.37
N CYS A 23 9.18 5.34 -9.35
CA CYS A 23 9.15 6.67 -9.98
C CYS A 23 10.25 7.58 -9.42
N LYS A 24 10.42 7.59 -8.09
CA LYS A 24 11.47 8.39 -7.46
C LYS A 24 12.87 7.92 -7.86
N GLY A 25 13.08 6.60 -7.93
CA GLY A 25 14.34 6.01 -8.40
C GLY A 25 14.65 6.34 -9.86
N LEU A 26 13.64 6.39 -10.70
CA LEU A 26 13.72 6.73 -12.11
C LEU A 26 14.30 8.13 -12.34
N GLY A 27 13.84 9.11 -11.57
CA GLY A 27 14.29 10.49 -11.66
C GLY A 27 15.71 10.73 -11.13
N MET A 28 16.35 9.75 -10.47
CA MET A 28 17.68 9.91 -9.89
C MET A 28 18.80 9.78 -10.93
N LYS A 29 19.74 10.73 -10.94
CA LYS A 29 20.96 10.64 -11.77
C LYS A 29 21.93 9.58 -11.26
N LYS A 30 22.01 9.38 -9.95
CA LYS A 30 22.78 8.34 -9.28
C LYS A 30 21.93 7.79 -8.13
N ILE A 31 22.07 6.47 -7.89
CA ILE A 31 21.38 5.86 -6.77
C ILE A 31 21.80 6.54 -5.46
N ASN A 32 20.84 7.14 -4.78
CA ASN A 32 21.07 7.79 -3.49
C ASN A 32 20.43 6.95 -2.38
N LEU A 33 21.25 6.11 -1.75
CA LEU A 33 20.78 5.21 -0.69
C LEU A 33 20.16 5.98 0.49
N LYS A 34 20.61 7.21 0.78
CA LYS A 34 20.02 8.03 1.84
C LYS A 34 18.57 8.40 1.50
N VAL A 35 18.32 8.81 0.25
CA VAL A 35 16.97 9.09 -0.25
C VAL A 35 16.10 7.83 -0.16
N ALA A 36 16.59 6.69 -0.64
CA ALA A 36 15.86 5.42 -0.59
C ALA A 36 15.50 5.00 0.84
N VAL A 37 16.43 5.12 1.78
CA VAL A 37 16.20 4.76 3.19
C VAL A 37 15.21 5.73 3.85
N VAL A 38 15.38 7.04 3.65
CA VAL A 38 14.47 8.05 4.23
C VAL A 38 13.05 7.87 3.67
N LEU A 39 12.91 7.72 2.35
CA LEU A 39 11.62 7.45 1.71
C LEU A 39 10.99 6.16 2.27
N GLY A 40 11.76 5.08 2.36
CA GLY A 40 11.31 3.82 2.95
C GLY A 40 10.88 3.95 4.41
N LEU A 41 11.57 4.76 5.22
CA LEU A 41 11.17 5.04 6.60
C LEU A 41 9.84 5.81 6.68
N PHE A 42 9.62 6.78 5.78
CA PHE A 42 8.34 7.47 5.70
C PHE A 42 7.23 6.49 5.30
N PHE A 43 7.39 5.77 4.20
CA PHE A 43 6.37 4.85 3.71
C PHE A 43 6.11 3.72 4.70
N GLY A 44 7.15 3.03 5.19
CA GLY A 44 7.01 1.96 6.18
C GLY A 44 6.42 2.44 7.50
N GLY A 45 6.82 3.64 7.97
CA GLY A 45 6.29 4.24 9.19
C GLY A 45 4.81 4.59 9.10
N PHE A 46 4.39 5.24 8.01
CA PHE A 46 2.98 5.56 7.79
C PHE A 46 2.16 4.31 7.52
N GLN A 47 2.69 3.36 6.76
CA GLN A 47 2.02 2.09 6.46
C GLN A 47 1.84 1.20 7.71
N ALA A 48 2.70 1.34 8.72
CA ALA A 48 2.50 0.72 10.04
C ALA A 48 1.58 1.54 10.95
N GLY A 49 1.68 2.86 10.91
CA GLY A 49 0.94 3.77 11.78
C GLY A 49 -0.54 3.88 11.44
N MET A 50 -0.87 3.95 10.14
CA MET A 50 -2.26 4.09 9.68
C MET A 50 -3.18 2.94 10.09
N PRO A 51 -2.76 1.65 10.02
CA PRO A 51 -3.59 0.57 10.54
C PRO A 51 -3.81 0.65 12.06
N VAL A 52 -2.85 1.17 12.82
CA VAL A 52 -3.05 1.39 14.27
C VAL A 52 -4.14 2.43 14.51
N ILE A 53 -4.12 3.53 13.76
CA ILE A 53 -5.16 4.56 13.82
C ILE A 53 -6.51 3.98 13.39
N GLY A 54 -6.55 3.25 12.27
CA GLY A 54 -7.74 2.57 11.78
C GLY A 54 -8.30 1.57 12.78
N TRP A 55 -7.45 0.77 13.40
CA TRP A 55 -7.83 -0.18 14.44
C TRP A 55 -8.40 0.51 15.69
N ALA A 56 -7.77 1.58 16.14
CA ALA A 56 -8.26 2.36 17.26
C ALA A 56 -9.63 3.00 16.98
N LEU A 57 -9.84 3.53 15.79
CA LEU A 57 -11.12 4.05 15.34
C LEU A 57 -12.16 2.92 15.21
N GLY A 58 -11.82 1.83 14.55
CA GLY A 58 -12.68 0.66 14.37
C GLY A 58 -13.13 0.08 15.71
N SER A 59 -12.23 -0.05 16.67
CA SER A 59 -12.56 -0.60 18.00
C SER A 59 -13.57 0.23 18.78
N GLN A 60 -13.63 1.55 18.55
CA GLN A 60 -14.59 2.44 19.19
C GLN A 60 -15.99 2.37 18.55
N PHE A 61 -16.06 2.01 17.27
CA PHE A 61 -17.30 2.00 16.49
C PHE A 61 -17.83 0.59 16.16
N MET A 62 -17.23 -0.46 16.73
CA MET A 62 -17.57 -1.86 16.47
C MET A 62 -19.07 -2.20 16.62
N GLY A 63 -19.80 -1.51 17.50
CA GLY A 63 -21.22 -1.73 17.68
C GLY A 63 -22.11 -1.27 16.51
N ILE A 64 -21.55 -0.48 15.60
CA ILE A 64 -22.27 0.11 14.46
C ILE A 64 -21.85 -0.53 13.13
N ILE A 65 -20.61 -1.02 13.04
CA ILE A 65 -19.94 -1.42 11.78
C ILE A 65 -20.09 -2.93 11.50
N GLY A 66 -20.30 -3.77 12.51
CA GLY A 66 -20.23 -5.22 12.42
C GLY A 66 -21.02 -5.91 11.28
N PRO A 67 -22.22 -5.43 10.84
CA PRO A 67 -22.92 -6.05 9.73
C PRO A 67 -22.45 -5.60 8.34
N ILE A 68 -21.62 -4.56 8.24
CA ILE A 68 -21.31 -3.85 6.98
C ILE A 68 -19.79 -3.87 6.66
N ASP A 69 -18.96 -4.35 7.59
CA ASP A 69 -17.49 -4.29 7.52
C ASP A 69 -16.90 -4.92 6.24
N HIS A 70 -17.43 -6.07 5.83
CA HIS A 70 -16.99 -6.79 4.63
C HIS A 70 -17.31 -6.03 3.33
N TRP A 71 -18.46 -5.35 3.30
CA TRP A 71 -18.82 -4.48 2.20
C TRP A 71 -17.93 -3.25 2.14
N ILE A 72 -17.62 -2.66 3.30
CA ILE A 72 -16.70 -1.51 3.38
C ILE A 72 -15.30 -1.94 2.90
N ALA A 73 -14.78 -3.07 3.38
CA ALA A 73 -13.49 -3.60 2.96
C ALA A 73 -13.45 -3.88 1.45
N PHE A 74 -14.48 -4.52 0.89
CA PHE A 74 -14.56 -4.78 -0.55
C PHE A 74 -14.59 -3.48 -1.36
N ILE A 75 -15.46 -2.53 -1.00
CA ILE A 75 -15.60 -1.27 -1.72
C ILE A 75 -14.29 -0.49 -1.70
N LEU A 76 -13.61 -0.42 -0.54
CA LEU A 76 -12.32 0.26 -0.41
C LEU A 76 -11.22 -0.40 -1.25
N LEU A 77 -11.06 -1.72 -1.14
CA LEU A 77 -10.07 -2.46 -1.92
C LEU A 77 -10.36 -2.42 -3.41
N ALA A 78 -11.62 -2.50 -3.82
CA ALA A 78 -12.02 -2.37 -5.21
C ALA A 78 -11.80 -0.94 -5.74
N PHE A 79 -12.05 0.09 -4.91
CA PHE A 79 -11.81 1.48 -5.26
C PHE A 79 -10.32 1.77 -5.44
N ILE A 80 -9.48 1.32 -4.50
CA ILE A 80 -8.03 1.52 -4.54
C ILE A 80 -7.42 0.75 -5.72
N GLY A 81 -7.74 -0.54 -5.85
CA GLY A 81 -7.29 -1.35 -6.97
C GLY A 81 -7.78 -0.82 -8.33
N GLY A 82 -9.02 -0.35 -8.39
CA GLY A 82 -9.59 0.31 -9.56
C GLY A 82 -8.88 1.63 -9.90
N LYS A 83 -8.57 2.44 -8.89
CA LYS A 83 -7.78 3.67 -9.05
C LYS A 83 -6.39 3.37 -9.60
N MET A 84 -5.67 2.39 -9.03
CA MET A 84 -4.36 1.95 -9.53
C MET A 84 -4.41 1.52 -10.99
N LEU A 85 -5.42 0.73 -11.37
CA LEU A 85 -5.61 0.33 -12.76
C LEU A 85 -5.91 1.53 -13.66
N TRP A 86 -6.77 2.44 -13.21
CA TRP A 86 -7.09 3.65 -13.95
C TRP A 86 -5.84 4.50 -14.19
N GLU A 87 -5.05 4.77 -13.16
CA GLU A 87 -3.78 5.50 -13.24
C GLU A 87 -2.82 4.81 -14.21
N ALA A 88 -2.63 3.49 -14.08
CA ALA A 88 -1.76 2.72 -14.98
C ALA A 88 -2.16 2.77 -16.47
N PHE A 89 -3.44 3.00 -16.78
CA PHE A 89 -3.92 3.08 -18.17
C PHE A 89 -4.10 4.51 -18.68
N THR A 90 -4.23 5.50 -17.79
CA THR A 90 -4.59 6.89 -18.16
C THR A 90 -3.39 7.85 -18.06
N GLU A 91 -2.45 7.57 -17.17
CA GLU A 91 -1.22 8.35 -17.12
C GLU A 91 -0.34 7.95 -18.30
N ASP A 92 -0.35 8.79 -19.35
CA ASP A 92 0.75 8.86 -20.28
C ASP A 92 2.01 9.18 -19.48
N GLU A 93 3.15 8.60 -19.92
CA GLU A 93 4.48 8.80 -19.36
C GLU A 93 4.83 10.29 -19.29
N ASP A 94 4.15 11.05 -18.44
CA ASP A 94 4.62 12.37 -18.06
C ASP A 94 5.91 12.11 -17.26
N GLU A 95 7.02 12.39 -17.95
CA GLU A 95 8.36 12.50 -17.36
C GLU A 95 8.23 13.37 -16.11
N GLY A 96 8.03 12.74 -14.98
CA GLY A 96 8.04 13.43 -13.69
C GLY A 96 9.29 14.29 -13.68
N ASP A 97 9.13 15.57 -13.39
CA ASP A 97 10.18 16.59 -13.52
C ASP A 97 11.39 16.18 -12.65
N GLY A 98 12.27 15.34 -13.23
CA GLY A 98 13.38 14.64 -12.59
C GLY A 98 14.47 15.57 -12.03
N LYS A 99 14.17 16.88 -11.94
CA LYS A 99 15.13 17.90 -11.50
C LYS A 99 15.44 17.85 -10.00
N ASP A 100 14.58 17.26 -9.18
CA ASP A 100 14.73 17.23 -7.73
C ASP A 100 14.70 15.81 -7.10
N ALA A 101 14.73 14.75 -7.90
CA ALA A 101 14.69 13.36 -7.40
C ALA A 101 15.88 13.01 -6.48
N ASP A 102 17.03 13.67 -6.66
CA ASP A 102 18.22 13.47 -5.84
C ASP A 102 18.16 14.19 -4.48
N LYS A 103 17.16 15.05 -4.25
CA LYS A 103 17.00 15.80 -3.00
C LYS A 103 16.01 15.09 -2.07
N ILE A 104 16.28 15.20 -0.77
CA ILE A 104 15.36 14.76 0.27
C ILE A 104 14.39 15.91 0.51
N ASP A 105 13.15 15.74 0.06
CA ASP A 105 12.03 16.62 0.39
C ASP A 105 11.09 15.92 1.37
N LEU A 106 11.22 16.28 2.65
CA LEU A 106 10.41 15.68 3.71
C LEU A 106 8.93 16.01 3.58
N GLY A 107 8.59 17.17 2.99
CA GLY A 107 7.21 17.59 2.74
C GLY A 107 6.56 16.71 1.68
N GLU A 108 7.24 16.53 0.55
CA GLU A 108 6.83 15.61 -0.50
C GLU A 108 6.66 14.18 0.03
N TYR A 109 7.66 13.67 0.77
CA TYR A 109 7.62 12.29 1.31
C TYR A 109 6.47 12.08 2.29
N MET A 110 6.15 13.09 3.10
CA MET A 110 5.01 13.03 4.03
C MET A 110 3.69 12.95 3.27
N ILE A 111 3.50 13.77 2.25
CA ILE A 111 2.28 13.78 1.43
C ILE A 111 2.11 12.43 0.72
N LEU A 112 3.17 11.94 0.08
CA LEU A 112 3.17 10.65 -0.61
C LEU A 112 2.91 9.50 0.37
N ALA A 113 3.55 9.50 1.55
CA ALA A 113 3.36 8.47 2.57
C ALA A 113 1.93 8.45 3.11
N ILE A 114 1.31 9.62 3.34
CA ILE A 114 -0.10 9.70 3.72
C ILE A 114 -0.97 9.15 2.60
N ALA A 115 -0.75 9.60 1.36
CA ALA A 115 -1.56 9.19 0.21
C ALA A 115 -1.52 7.67 -0.02
N THR A 116 -0.32 7.07 0.05
CA THR A 116 -0.13 5.61 -0.14
C THR A 116 -0.55 4.76 1.05
N SER A 117 -0.85 5.34 2.21
CA SER A 117 -1.21 4.59 3.43
C SER A 117 -2.69 4.71 3.84
N ILE A 118 -3.51 5.38 3.03
CA ILE A 118 -4.96 5.51 3.31
C ILE A 118 -5.66 4.14 3.28
N ASP A 119 -5.26 3.25 2.39
CA ASP A 119 -5.74 1.88 2.30
C ASP A 119 -5.39 1.08 3.57
N ALA A 120 -4.20 1.29 4.12
CA ALA A 120 -3.77 0.67 5.37
C ALA A 120 -4.64 1.11 6.57
N LEU A 121 -5.14 2.36 6.58
CA LEU A 121 -6.09 2.81 7.59
C LEU A 121 -7.40 1.99 7.52
N ALA A 122 -7.92 1.75 6.32
CA ALA A 122 -9.12 0.94 6.12
C ALA A 122 -8.91 -0.51 6.57
N VAL A 123 -7.74 -1.09 6.25
CA VAL A 123 -7.36 -2.42 6.73
C VAL A 123 -7.28 -2.46 8.25
N GLY A 124 -6.79 -1.40 8.90
CA GLY A 124 -6.76 -1.28 10.35
C GLY A 124 -8.16 -1.38 10.99
N ILE A 125 -9.16 -0.74 10.38
CA ILE A 125 -10.57 -0.86 10.82
C ILE A 125 -11.02 -2.31 10.71
N SER A 126 -10.70 -2.99 9.62
CA SER A 126 -11.02 -4.41 9.43
C SER A 126 -10.31 -5.32 10.44
N PHE A 127 -9.08 -5.00 10.83
CA PHE A 127 -8.36 -5.74 11.88
C PHE A 127 -9.04 -5.63 13.24
N ALA A 128 -9.64 -4.49 13.58
CA ALA A 128 -10.44 -4.35 14.79
C ALA A 128 -11.66 -5.28 14.76
N ALA A 129 -12.38 -5.35 13.64
CA ALA A 129 -13.53 -6.22 13.46
C ALA A 129 -13.17 -7.71 13.57
N LEU A 130 -12.06 -8.11 12.97
CA LEU A 130 -11.58 -9.49 12.95
C LEU A 130 -10.79 -9.91 14.20
N SER A 131 -10.66 -9.03 15.20
CA SER A 131 -9.90 -9.28 16.43
C SER A 131 -8.45 -9.76 16.16
N VAL A 132 -7.80 -9.18 15.14
CA VAL A 132 -6.43 -9.50 14.78
C VAL A 132 -5.47 -8.83 15.75
N ASP A 133 -4.41 -9.55 16.16
CA ASP A 133 -3.32 -8.94 16.92
C ASP A 133 -2.63 -7.86 16.07
N ILE A 134 -2.87 -6.60 16.45
CA ILE A 134 -2.45 -5.45 15.65
C ILE A 134 -0.92 -5.34 15.54
N MET A 135 -0.18 -5.59 16.62
CA MET A 135 1.28 -5.36 16.65
C MET A 135 2.07 -6.22 15.68
N PRO A 136 1.88 -7.55 15.59
CA PRO A 136 2.55 -8.36 14.57
C PRO A 136 2.16 -7.94 13.14
N ALA A 137 0.88 -7.61 12.93
CA ALA A 137 0.38 -7.24 11.62
C ALA A 137 1.03 -5.94 11.12
N VAL A 138 1.02 -4.86 11.91
CA VAL A 138 1.58 -3.57 11.51
C VAL A 138 3.10 -3.61 11.39
N SER A 139 3.77 -4.41 12.22
CA SER A 139 5.22 -4.61 12.10
C SER A 139 5.57 -5.27 10.76
N LEU A 140 4.83 -6.31 10.39
CA LEU A 140 5.03 -7.00 9.11
C LEU A 140 4.76 -6.05 7.93
N ILE A 141 3.64 -5.31 7.97
CA ILE A 141 3.27 -4.36 6.92
C ILE A 141 4.36 -3.27 6.78
N GLY A 142 4.75 -2.64 7.87
CA GLY A 142 5.76 -1.56 7.84
C GLY A 142 7.13 -2.02 7.35
N ILE A 143 7.60 -3.20 7.80
CA ILE A 143 8.88 -3.77 7.36
C ILE A 143 8.82 -4.14 5.87
N THR A 144 7.74 -4.77 5.42
CA THR A 144 7.55 -5.12 4.01
C THR A 144 7.55 -3.87 3.13
N THR A 145 6.80 -2.84 3.53
CA THR A 145 6.75 -1.57 2.80
C THR A 145 8.10 -0.88 2.77
N PHE A 146 8.82 -0.85 3.89
CA PHE A 146 10.18 -0.30 3.91
C PHE A 146 11.11 -1.00 2.91
N ILE A 147 11.12 -2.35 2.94
CA ILE A 147 11.97 -3.14 2.02
C ILE A 147 11.57 -2.88 0.57
N PHE A 148 10.27 -2.90 0.28
CA PHE A 148 9.76 -2.67 -1.08
C PHE A 148 10.09 -1.26 -1.57
N SER A 149 10.00 -0.26 -0.72
CA SER A 149 10.37 1.11 -1.09
C SER A 149 11.84 1.24 -1.43
N VAL A 150 12.73 0.68 -0.61
CA VAL A 150 14.18 0.70 -0.90
C VAL A 150 14.50 -0.06 -2.18
N VAL A 151 13.90 -1.23 -2.38
CA VAL A 151 14.05 -2.05 -3.60
C VAL A 151 13.45 -1.33 -4.81
N GLY A 152 12.30 -0.67 -4.64
CA GLY A 152 11.63 0.11 -5.68
C GLY A 152 12.52 1.23 -6.22
N VAL A 153 13.15 2.02 -5.33
CA VAL A 153 14.11 3.04 -5.74
C VAL A 153 15.28 2.44 -6.52
N ALA A 154 15.82 1.29 -6.07
CA ALA A 154 16.94 0.64 -6.75
C ALA A 154 16.54 0.12 -8.14
N ILE A 155 15.35 -0.48 -8.26
CA ILE A 155 14.80 -0.97 -9.52
C ILE A 155 14.54 0.21 -10.46
N GLY A 156 13.86 1.27 -9.99
CA GLY A 156 13.57 2.46 -10.78
C GLY A 156 14.82 3.08 -11.37
N HIS A 157 15.87 3.24 -10.55
CA HIS A 157 17.16 3.75 -11.04
C HIS A 157 17.83 2.85 -12.08
N THR A 158 17.73 1.52 -11.93
CA THR A 158 18.45 0.56 -12.79
C THR A 158 17.73 0.25 -14.08
N PHE A 159 16.41 0.12 -14.03
CA PHE A 159 15.59 -0.39 -15.14
C PHE A 159 14.68 0.66 -15.79
N GLY A 160 14.58 1.83 -15.19
CA GLY A 160 13.74 2.91 -15.70
C GLY A 160 12.22 2.62 -15.61
N ALA A 161 11.41 3.46 -16.27
CA ALA A 161 9.95 3.42 -16.27
C ALA A 161 9.32 2.10 -16.77
N ARG A 162 10.09 1.23 -17.39
CA ARG A 162 9.59 0.01 -18.03
C ARG A 162 8.82 -0.93 -17.09
N TYR A 163 9.10 -0.89 -15.78
CA TYR A 163 8.49 -1.79 -14.78
C TYR A 163 7.44 -1.12 -13.90
N GLU A 164 7.29 0.20 -13.96
CA GLU A 164 6.31 0.94 -13.17
C GLU A 164 4.87 0.50 -13.51
N LYS A 165 4.48 0.65 -14.75
CA LYS A 165 3.14 0.29 -15.25
C LYS A 165 2.77 -1.17 -14.99
N PRO A 166 3.61 -2.18 -15.30
CA PRO A 166 3.35 -3.56 -14.92
C PRO A 166 3.19 -3.77 -13.41
N ALA A 167 4.00 -3.12 -12.57
CA ALA A 167 3.90 -3.27 -11.11
C ALA A 167 2.58 -2.71 -10.57
N THR A 168 2.16 -1.54 -11.04
CA THR A 168 0.88 -0.90 -10.67
C THR A 168 -0.32 -1.76 -11.10
N ILE A 169 -0.29 -2.31 -12.31
CA ILE A 169 -1.35 -3.22 -12.80
C ILE A 169 -1.44 -4.47 -11.92
N VAL A 170 -0.32 -5.12 -11.65
CA VAL A 170 -0.29 -6.33 -10.81
C VAL A 170 -0.81 -6.02 -9.40
N GLY A 171 -0.35 -4.92 -8.78
CA GLY A 171 -0.83 -4.47 -7.47
C GLY A 171 -2.34 -4.23 -7.44
N GLY A 172 -2.86 -3.47 -8.39
CA GLY A 172 -4.29 -3.17 -8.52
C GLY A 172 -5.15 -4.43 -8.69
N VAL A 173 -4.73 -5.36 -9.55
CA VAL A 173 -5.42 -6.65 -9.74
C VAL A 173 -5.43 -7.47 -8.45
N VAL A 174 -4.29 -7.56 -7.76
CA VAL A 174 -4.18 -8.31 -6.48
C VAL A 174 -5.11 -7.74 -5.43
N LEU A 175 -5.19 -6.41 -5.27
CA LEU A 175 -6.10 -5.78 -4.30
C LEU A 175 -7.56 -6.06 -4.61
N ILE A 176 -7.98 -5.98 -5.88
CA ILE A 176 -9.35 -6.32 -6.29
C ILE A 176 -9.67 -7.79 -5.99
N LEU A 177 -8.74 -8.70 -6.29
CA LEU A 177 -8.93 -10.13 -6.02
C LEU A 177 -9.02 -10.43 -4.52
N ILE A 178 -8.22 -9.77 -3.68
CA ILE A 178 -8.30 -9.90 -2.22
C ILE A 178 -9.66 -9.38 -1.72
N GLY A 179 -10.08 -8.20 -2.17
CA GLY A 179 -11.39 -7.65 -1.81
C GLY A 179 -12.54 -8.57 -2.21
N LEU A 180 -12.48 -9.10 -3.43
CA LEU A 180 -13.48 -10.04 -3.94
C LEU A 180 -13.50 -11.35 -3.13
N LYS A 181 -12.32 -11.89 -2.78
CA LYS A 181 -12.20 -13.07 -1.92
C LYS A 181 -12.89 -12.84 -0.59
N ILE A 182 -12.57 -11.74 0.11
CA ILE A 182 -13.17 -11.38 1.40
C ILE A 182 -14.70 -11.32 1.31
N LEU A 183 -15.22 -10.70 0.25
CA LEU A 183 -16.66 -10.59 0.04
C LEU A 183 -17.31 -11.95 -0.21
N LEU A 184 -16.72 -12.80 -1.05
CA LEU A 184 -17.26 -14.11 -1.39
C LEU A 184 -17.20 -15.10 -0.22
N GLU A 185 -16.19 -15.03 0.63
CA GLU A 185 -16.11 -15.79 1.88
C GLU A 185 -17.23 -15.40 2.84
N HIS A 186 -17.49 -14.09 2.98
CA HIS A 186 -18.58 -13.61 3.84
C HIS A 186 -19.98 -13.99 3.32
N LEU A 187 -20.17 -13.98 2.01
CA LEU A 187 -21.44 -14.38 1.38
C LEU A 187 -21.67 -15.92 1.42
N GLY A 188 -20.70 -16.68 1.96
CA GLY A 188 -20.78 -18.15 2.03
C GLY A 188 -20.70 -18.85 0.68
N ILE A 189 -20.25 -18.15 -0.38
CA ILE A 189 -20.13 -18.69 -1.74
C ILE A 189 -18.81 -19.43 -1.89
N LEU A 190 -17.76 -19.00 -1.17
CA LEU A 190 -16.48 -19.67 -1.05
C LEU A 190 -16.31 -20.13 0.41
N ALA A 191 -16.60 -21.39 0.68
CA ALA A 191 -16.16 -22.08 1.89
C ALA A 191 -14.85 -22.81 1.56
N LEU A 192 -13.71 -22.17 1.80
CA LEU A 192 -12.38 -22.79 1.80
C LEU A 192 -11.84 -22.79 3.20
#